data_f2dbd2ddfb941195b9a4d74a7d6d31b7
#
_entry.id   f2dbd2ddfb941195b9a4d74a7d6d31b7
#
_cell.length_a   1.000
_cell.length_b   1.000
_cell.length_c   1.000
_cell.angle_alpha   90.00
_cell.angle_beta   90.00
_cell.angle_gamma   90.00
#
_symmetry.space_group_name_H-M   'P 1'
#
loop_
_entity.id
_entity.type
_entity.pdbx_description
1 polymer ?
#
loop_
_entity_poly.entity_id
_entity_poly.type
_entity_poly.pdbx_seq_one_letter_code
_entity_poly.pdbx_strand_id
1 'polypeptide(L)'
;MAGINSVNSLLLIVTTLYHAIACWREDQTSPPGQRIDVGGCKLHLYTAGDANQPTIVLDHSLGGIEGYFLLPELAKLGRVCCYDRAGYGWSDRSPHPRTSQQIVTELDQLLTNANIAPPYVLVGNSFGTYNLRLYAHQFPEKVAGLVLTDGLHENGMLRMTLWLRILKLFFISGFVMCVLGSGLGIIRLLKICGMFELLKPELKQYSSAVLKPVKRSFCRPKHWITMAQEMWSLETSGRQLQAINSLGSLPIVSIKANSFFKPSLWTRLIPLGAANRLRDEMHQELLKLSTNCIQLPAQNSGHFVWLDQPEVMVKAVKILLEKIG
;
A
#
# COMPACT_ATOMS: atom_id res chain seq x y z
N MET A 1 33.86 -28.70 10.25
CA MET A 1 32.42 -28.50 9.86
C MET A 1 31.50 -28.39 11.10
N ALA A 2 31.66 -29.17 12.17
CA ALA A 2 30.77 -29.11 13.35
C ALA A 2 30.78 -27.74 14.06
N GLY A 3 31.92 -27.05 14.18
CA GLY A 3 32.02 -25.75 14.82
C GLY A 3 31.31 -24.60 14.10
N ILE A 4 31.27 -24.61 12.77
CA ILE A 4 30.58 -23.59 11.96
C ILE A 4 29.06 -23.73 12.09
N ASN A 5 28.57 -24.97 12.14
CA ASN A 5 27.13 -25.24 12.31
C ASN A 5 26.64 -24.79 13.69
N SER A 6 27.43 -24.96 14.76
CA SER A 6 27.06 -24.54 16.12
C SER A 6 27.03 -23.01 16.26
N VAL A 7 27.95 -22.27 15.66
CA VAL A 7 27.99 -20.81 15.66
C VAL A 7 26.79 -20.24 14.90
N ASN A 8 26.45 -20.78 13.71
CA ASN A 8 25.30 -20.35 12.92
C ASN A 8 23.98 -20.60 13.68
N SER A 9 23.83 -21.75 14.33
CA SER A 9 22.65 -22.08 15.13
C SER A 9 22.51 -21.14 16.33
N LEU A 10 23.59 -20.82 17.02
CA LEU A 10 23.58 -19.88 18.14
C LEU A 10 23.18 -18.48 17.68
N LEU A 11 23.70 -18.00 16.55
CA LEU A 11 23.37 -16.71 15.99
C LEU A 11 21.86 -16.62 15.65
N LEU A 12 21.29 -17.64 15.03
CA LEU A 12 19.86 -17.69 14.72
C LEU A 12 19.01 -17.68 16.00
N ILE A 13 19.40 -18.40 17.04
CA ILE A 13 18.69 -18.39 18.32
C ILE A 13 18.72 -16.97 18.92
N VAL A 14 19.88 -16.34 18.96
CA VAL A 14 20.05 -14.98 19.52
C VAL A 14 19.21 -13.96 18.73
N THR A 15 19.24 -13.99 17.41
CA THR A 15 18.46 -13.05 16.59
C THR A 15 16.95 -13.27 16.75
N THR A 16 16.51 -14.53 16.84
CA THR A 16 15.09 -14.88 17.07
C THR A 16 14.62 -14.41 18.44
N LEU A 17 15.39 -14.65 19.51
CA LEU A 17 15.07 -14.17 20.86
C LEU A 17 15.05 -12.64 20.91
N TYR A 18 16.04 -11.98 20.32
CA TYR A 18 16.06 -10.52 20.23
C TYR A 18 14.81 -9.99 19.50
N HIS A 19 14.44 -10.62 18.38
CA HIS A 19 13.23 -10.25 17.64
C HIS A 19 11.97 -10.42 18.49
N ALA A 20 11.82 -11.55 19.20
CA ALA A 20 10.68 -11.82 20.05
C ALA A 20 10.54 -10.78 21.17
N ILE A 21 11.65 -10.46 21.87
CA ILE A 21 11.70 -9.43 22.91
C ILE A 21 11.35 -8.04 22.33
N ALA A 22 11.90 -7.70 21.16
CA ALA A 22 11.62 -6.43 20.52
C ALA A 22 10.15 -6.33 20.10
N CYS A 23 9.57 -7.41 19.58
CA CYS A 23 8.13 -7.48 19.27
C CYS A 23 7.26 -7.28 20.50
N TRP A 24 7.58 -7.99 21.59
CA TRP A 24 6.88 -7.87 22.85
C TRP A 24 6.93 -6.43 23.40
N ARG A 25 8.12 -5.80 23.43
CA ARG A 25 8.27 -4.40 23.86
C ARG A 25 7.47 -3.42 22.98
N GLU A 26 7.50 -3.60 21.66
CA GLU A 26 6.72 -2.77 20.74
C GLU A 26 5.22 -2.92 20.95
N ASP A 27 4.75 -4.10 21.38
CA ASP A 27 3.33 -4.39 21.61
C ASP A 27 2.82 -3.89 22.97
N GLN A 28 3.72 -3.57 23.91
CA GLN A 28 3.40 -2.88 25.17
C GLN A 28 3.09 -1.38 24.94
N THR A 29 3.47 -0.82 23.78
CA THR A 29 3.23 0.58 23.46
C THR A 29 1.93 0.71 22.67
N SER A 30 1.01 1.53 23.14
CA SER A 30 -0.22 1.82 22.39
C SER A 30 0.12 2.41 21.02
N PRO A 31 -0.56 1.99 19.94
CA PRO A 31 -0.39 2.59 18.63
C PRO A 31 -0.84 4.06 18.65
N PRO A 32 -0.26 4.92 17.80
CA PRO A 32 -0.85 6.21 17.53
C PRO A 32 -2.21 6.01 16.87
N GLY A 33 -3.23 6.81 17.26
CA GLY A 33 -4.59 6.64 16.75
C GLY A 33 -5.38 5.58 17.50
N GLN A 34 -6.22 4.85 16.82
CA GLN A 34 -7.16 3.92 17.43
C GLN A 34 -7.28 2.59 16.68
N ARG A 35 -7.74 1.56 17.37
CA ARG A 35 -8.03 0.25 16.78
C ARG A 35 -9.55 0.02 16.82
N ILE A 36 -10.14 -0.05 15.63
CA ILE A 36 -11.59 -0.14 15.42
C ILE A 36 -11.96 -1.58 15.03
N ASP A 37 -12.99 -2.13 15.63
CA ASP A 37 -13.55 -3.42 15.26
C ASP A 37 -14.32 -3.31 13.94
N VAL A 38 -14.03 -4.22 13.00
CA VAL A 38 -14.65 -4.27 11.67
C VAL A 38 -15.33 -5.62 11.41
N GLY A 39 -15.75 -6.30 12.47
CA GLY A 39 -16.39 -7.61 12.36
C GLY A 39 -15.38 -8.75 12.15
N GLY A 40 -14.83 -9.26 13.24
CA GLY A 40 -13.89 -10.39 13.25
C GLY A 40 -12.40 -10.02 13.35
N CYS A 41 -12.04 -8.75 13.18
CA CYS A 41 -10.71 -8.23 13.47
C CYS A 41 -10.74 -6.73 13.75
N LYS A 42 -9.68 -6.20 14.38
CA LYS A 42 -9.53 -4.76 14.61
C LYS A 42 -8.53 -4.16 13.66
N LEU A 43 -8.93 -3.11 12.94
CA LEU A 43 -8.05 -2.32 12.10
C LEU A 43 -7.55 -1.08 12.84
N HIS A 44 -6.31 -0.75 12.59
CA HIS A 44 -5.70 0.47 13.08
C HIS A 44 -6.02 1.63 12.14
N LEU A 45 -6.49 2.73 12.72
CA LEU A 45 -6.78 3.99 12.04
C LEU A 45 -6.01 5.11 12.72
N TYR A 46 -5.25 5.86 11.95
CA TYR A 46 -4.61 7.08 12.37
C TYR A 46 -5.15 8.26 11.58
N THR A 47 -5.66 9.27 12.29
CA THR A 47 -6.20 10.48 11.69
C THR A 47 -5.31 11.68 12.04
N ALA A 48 -5.13 12.60 11.09
CA ALA A 48 -4.40 13.84 11.26
C ALA A 48 -5.07 14.95 10.47
N GLY A 49 -4.78 16.21 10.83
CA GLY A 49 -5.37 17.40 10.20
C GLY A 49 -6.74 17.76 10.77
N ASP A 50 -7.25 18.91 10.34
CA ASP A 50 -8.52 19.46 10.81
C ASP A 50 -9.72 18.70 10.24
N ALA A 51 -10.83 18.73 10.98
CA ALA A 51 -12.05 18.00 10.66
C ALA A 51 -12.87 18.64 9.52
N ASN A 52 -12.20 19.13 8.48
CA ASN A 52 -12.84 19.70 7.31
C ASN A 52 -13.31 18.60 6.35
N GLN A 53 -14.40 18.82 5.68
CA GLN A 53 -14.94 17.96 4.65
C GLN A 53 -14.46 18.42 3.27
N PRO A 54 -14.18 17.50 2.33
CA PRO A 54 -14.22 16.04 2.44
C PRO A 54 -12.98 15.46 3.14
N THR A 55 -13.18 14.33 3.83
CA THR A 55 -12.07 13.60 4.47
C THR A 55 -11.22 12.85 3.42
N ILE A 56 -9.90 12.96 3.50
CA ILE A 56 -8.95 12.24 2.65
C ILE A 56 -8.69 10.86 3.27
N VAL A 57 -8.92 9.79 2.51
CA VAL A 57 -8.69 8.41 2.96
C VAL A 57 -7.60 7.77 2.09
N LEU A 58 -6.54 7.26 2.73
CA LEU A 58 -5.38 6.67 2.05
C LEU A 58 -5.49 5.14 2.02
N ASP A 59 -5.47 4.53 0.83
CA ASP A 59 -5.31 3.09 0.66
C ASP A 59 -4.02 2.75 -0.08
N HIS A 60 -3.28 1.83 0.47
CA HIS A 60 -1.90 1.53 0.16
C HIS A 60 -1.74 0.54 -1.01
N SER A 61 -0.52 0.44 -1.53
CA SER A 61 -0.10 -0.64 -2.44
C SER A 61 -0.07 -2.00 -1.72
N LEU A 62 0.40 -3.03 -2.40
CA LEU A 62 0.83 -4.26 -1.73
C LEU A 62 1.94 -3.91 -0.72
N GLY A 63 1.78 -4.37 0.51
CA GLY A 63 2.64 -3.96 1.63
C GLY A 63 1.99 -2.96 2.58
N GLY A 64 0.94 -2.27 2.16
CA GLY A 64 -0.10 -1.64 2.97
C GLY A 64 0.32 -0.64 4.04
N ILE A 65 1.42 0.12 3.87
CA ILE A 65 1.96 0.92 4.97
C ILE A 65 2.54 2.28 4.53
N GLU A 66 2.62 2.57 3.24
CA GLU A 66 3.30 3.77 2.73
C GLU A 66 2.53 5.10 2.93
N GLY A 67 1.27 5.07 3.32
CA GLY A 67 0.48 6.28 3.60
C GLY A 67 1.07 7.19 4.67
N TYR A 68 1.86 6.62 5.57
CA TYR A 68 2.58 7.41 6.58
C TYR A 68 3.54 8.43 5.97
N PHE A 69 4.04 8.20 4.74
CA PHE A 69 4.91 9.16 4.04
C PHE A 69 4.17 10.43 3.60
N LEU A 70 2.87 10.32 3.30
CA LEU A 70 2.04 11.42 2.82
C LEU A 70 1.31 12.16 3.93
N LEU A 71 1.10 11.50 5.06
CA LEU A 71 0.25 11.97 6.14
C LEU A 71 0.59 13.39 6.61
N PRO A 72 1.89 13.77 6.87
CA PRO A 72 2.22 15.11 7.35
C PRO A 72 1.86 16.24 6.37
N GLU A 73 2.00 15.97 5.07
CA GLU A 73 1.73 16.99 4.04
C GLU A 73 0.25 17.07 3.69
N LEU A 74 -0.45 15.95 3.62
CA LEU A 74 -1.87 15.93 3.33
C LEU A 74 -2.71 16.45 4.52
N ALA A 75 -2.25 16.26 5.75
CA ALA A 75 -2.89 16.81 6.94
C ALA A 75 -2.97 18.36 6.97
N LYS A 76 -2.15 19.04 6.15
CA LYS A 76 -2.23 20.49 5.95
C LYS A 76 -3.40 20.90 5.05
N LEU A 77 -4.00 19.96 4.31
CA LEU A 77 -5.11 20.20 3.39
C LEU A 77 -6.47 19.89 4.00
N GLY A 78 -6.51 19.17 5.12
CA GLY A 78 -7.74 18.76 5.79
C GLY A 78 -7.54 17.47 6.58
N ARG A 79 -8.65 16.86 7.04
CA ARG A 79 -8.59 15.56 7.75
C ARG A 79 -8.10 14.46 6.82
N VAL A 80 -7.07 13.75 7.27
CA VAL A 80 -6.53 12.57 6.57
C VAL A 80 -6.70 11.34 7.45
N CYS A 81 -7.24 10.28 6.87
CA CYS A 81 -7.34 8.94 7.45
C CYS A 81 -6.32 8.03 6.78
N CYS A 82 -5.33 7.58 7.55
CA CYS A 82 -4.37 6.55 7.17
C CYS A 82 -4.68 5.30 8.00
N TYR A 83 -4.99 4.19 7.36
CA TYR A 83 -5.29 2.95 8.07
C TYR A 83 -4.37 1.82 7.65
N ASP A 84 -4.10 0.93 8.57
CA ASP A 84 -3.39 -0.31 8.27
C ASP A 84 -4.41 -1.37 7.86
N ARG A 85 -4.36 -1.87 6.60
CA ARG A 85 -5.21 -3.00 6.22
C ARG A 85 -4.92 -4.20 7.13
N ALA A 86 -5.90 -5.10 7.27
CA ALA A 86 -5.76 -6.29 8.10
C ALA A 86 -4.48 -7.08 7.75
N GLY A 87 -3.68 -7.39 8.77
CA GLY A 87 -2.37 -8.04 8.67
C GLY A 87 -1.18 -7.11 8.62
N TYR A 88 -1.36 -5.82 8.36
CA TYR A 88 -0.28 -4.83 8.37
C TYR A 88 -0.23 -4.03 9.67
N GLY A 89 0.86 -3.34 9.88
CA GLY A 89 1.05 -2.37 10.97
C GLY A 89 0.57 -2.86 12.33
N TRP A 90 -0.40 -2.14 12.90
CA TRP A 90 -1.05 -2.47 14.17
C TRP A 90 -2.39 -3.17 14.03
N SER A 91 -2.88 -3.39 12.78
CA SER A 91 -4.11 -4.14 12.54
C SER A 91 -3.95 -5.63 12.83
N ASP A 92 -5.04 -6.28 13.25
CA ASP A 92 -5.09 -7.72 13.36
C ASP A 92 -5.04 -8.37 11.97
N ARG A 93 -4.81 -9.68 11.93
CA ARG A 93 -5.02 -10.45 10.71
C ARG A 93 -6.52 -10.66 10.51
N SER A 94 -6.98 -10.58 9.25
CA SER A 94 -8.34 -10.95 8.93
C SER A 94 -8.48 -12.49 8.86
N PRO A 95 -9.59 -13.07 9.30
CA PRO A 95 -9.92 -14.46 9.07
C PRO A 95 -10.34 -14.73 7.61
N HIS A 96 -10.58 -13.68 6.82
CA HIS A 96 -11.10 -13.75 5.47
C HIS A 96 -10.00 -13.59 4.40
N PRO A 97 -10.24 -14.08 3.15
CA PRO A 97 -9.33 -13.86 2.04
C PRO A 97 -9.07 -12.39 1.78
N ARG A 98 -7.84 -12.04 1.37
CA ARG A 98 -7.43 -10.64 1.13
C ARG A 98 -7.77 -10.21 -0.30
N THR A 99 -9.05 -10.25 -0.65
CA THR A 99 -9.59 -9.73 -1.93
C THR A 99 -10.05 -8.28 -1.78
N SER A 100 -10.16 -7.55 -2.89
CA SER A 100 -10.65 -6.16 -2.87
C SER A 100 -12.05 -6.05 -2.27
N GLN A 101 -12.95 -7.01 -2.52
CA GLN A 101 -14.29 -7.00 -1.92
C GLN A 101 -14.22 -7.05 -0.38
N GLN A 102 -13.37 -7.91 0.18
CA GLN A 102 -13.22 -8.00 1.63
C GLN A 102 -12.59 -6.74 2.22
N ILE A 103 -11.57 -6.19 1.54
CA ILE A 103 -10.89 -4.96 1.96
C ILE A 103 -11.87 -3.77 1.94
N VAL A 104 -12.71 -3.67 0.92
CA VAL A 104 -13.74 -2.61 0.80
C VAL A 104 -14.77 -2.73 1.91
N THR A 105 -15.24 -3.94 2.21
CA THR A 105 -16.17 -4.18 3.34
C THR A 105 -15.54 -3.76 4.67
N GLU A 106 -14.29 -4.14 4.91
CA GLU A 106 -13.55 -3.76 6.13
C GLU A 106 -13.32 -2.24 6.20
N LEU A 107 -13.02 -1.57 5.07
CA LEU A 107 -12.83 -0.13 5.02
C LEU A 107 -14.13 0.63 5.32
N ASP A 108 -15.25 0.21 4.75
CA ASP A 108 -16.54 0.87 5.01
C ASP A 108 -16.95 0.73 6.48
N GLN A 109 -16.79 -0.47 7.06
CA GLN A 109 -17.02 -0.70 8.48
C GLN A 109 -16.06 0.11 9.37
N LEU A 110 -14.78 0.23 8.97
CA LEU A 110 -13.79 1.03 9.69
C LEU A 110 -14.21 2.50 9.76
N LEU A 111 -14.54 3.12 8.62
CA LEU A 111 -14.92 4.52 8.55
C LEU A 111 -16.23 4.79 9.30
N THR A 112 -17.21 3.90 9.15
CA THR A 112 -18.50 3.98 9.85
C THR A 112 -18.32 3.87 11.37
N ASN A 113 -17.60 2.84 11.84
CA ASN A 113 -17.42 2.60 13.26
C ASN A 113 -16.47 3.61 13.94
N ALA A 114 -15.62 4.27 13.15
CA ALA A 114 -14.79 5.39 13.61
C ALA A 114 -15.55 6.73 13.60
N ASN A 115 -16.80 6.77 13.17
CA ASN A 115 -17.60 8.01 13.00
C ASN A 115 -16.92 9.03 12.07
N ILE A 116 -16.30 8.56 10.99
CA ILE A 116 -15.75 9.41 9.93
C ILE A 116 -16.86 9.60 8.87
N ALA A 117 -17.44 10.77 8.87
CA ALA A 117 -18.54 11.08 7.95
C ALA A 117 -18.07 11.27 6.50
N PRO A 118 -18.80 10.77 5.49
CA PRO A 118 -18.59 11.11 4.09
C PRO A 118 -18.99 12.57 3.81
N PRO A 119 -18.64 13.17 2.63
CA PRO A 119 -17.99 12.50 1.50
C PRO A 119 -16.48 12.35 1.66
N TYR A 120 -15.88 11.37 0.95
CA TYR A 120 -14.46 11.06 1.00
C TYR A 120 -13.75 11.44 -0.30
N VAL A 121 -12.53 11.95 -0.19
CA VAL A 121 -11.51 11.93 -1.24
C VAL A 121 -10.65 10.69 -1.01
N LEU A 122 -10.75 9.71 -1.90
CA LEU A 122 -10.05 8.44 -1.77
C LEU A 122 -8.73 8.47 -2.56
N VAL A 123 -7.62 8.17 -1.90
CA VAL A 123 -6.27 8.23 -2.48
C VAL A 123 -5.64 6.85 -2.45
N GLY A 124 -5.52 6.21 -3.61
CA GLY A 124 -5.02 4.85 -3.74
C GLY A 124 -3.70 4.75 -4.49
N ASN A 125 -2.87 3.78 -4.08
CA ASN A 125 -1.63 3.45 -4.78
C ASN A 125 -1.66 1.99 -5.26
N SER A 126 -1.34 1.75 -6.54
CA SER A 126 -1.20 0.39 -7.08
C SER A 126 -2.43 -0.50 -6.77
N PHE A 127 -2.28 -1.52 -5.94
CA PHE A 127 -3.38 -2.39 -5.50
C PHE A 127 -4.49 -1.63 -4.77
N GLY A 128 -4.17 -0.58 -4.01
CA GLY A 128 -5.16 0.28 -3.37
C GLY A 128 -6.14 0.91 -4.37
N THR A 129 -5.73 1.11 -5.62
CA THR A 129 -6.63 1.63 -6.66
C THR A 129 -7.76 0.64 -7.01
N TYR A 130 -7.54 -0.67 -6.91
CA TYR A 130 -8.61 -1.66 -7.04
C TYR A 130 -9.64 -1.49 -5.94
N ASN A 131 -9.18 -1.42 -4.70
CA ASN A 131 -10.05 -1.30 -3.55
C ASN A 131 -10.89 -0.03 -3.63
N LEU A 132 -10.27 1.11 -3.95
CA LEU A 132 -10.98 2.40 -3.97
C LEU A 132 -11.90 2.56 -5.18
N ARG A 133 -11.58 1.98 -6.34
CA ARG A 133 -12.51 1.91 -7.48
C ARG A 133 -13.74 1.07 -7.14
N LEU A 134 -13.53 -0.09 -6.49
CA LEU A 134 -14.63 -0.94 -6.04
C LEU A 134 -15.46 -0.24 -4.97
N TYR A 135 -14.82 0.47 -4.02
CA TYR A 135 -15.50 1.27 -3.01
C TYR A 135 -16.37 2.36 -3.65
N ALA A 136 -15.84 3.13 -4.59
CA ALA A 136 -16.58 4.18 -5.28
C ALA A 136 -17.74 3.65 -6.11
N HIS A 137 -17.63 2.43 -6.63
CA HIS A 137 -18.71 1.76 -7.33
C HIS A 137 -19.84 1.28 -6.39
N GLN A 138 -19.47 0.75 -5.22
CA GLN A 138 -20.43 0.21 -4.24
C GLN A 138 -21.09 1.30 -3.38
N PHE A 139 -20.39 2.41 -3.14
CA PHE A 139 -20.84 3.52 -2.28
C PHE A 139 -20.65 4.87 -2.97
N PRO A 140 -21.25 5.08 -4.17
CA PRO A 140 -21.02 6.31 -4.95
C PRO A 140 -21.40 7.59 -4.19
N GLU A 141 -22.41 7.52 -3.31
CA GLU A 141 -22.86 8.64 -2.50
C GLU A 141 -21.87 9.04 -1.40
N LYS A 142 -20.91 8.16 -1.06
CA LYS A 142 -19.88 8.44 -0.05
C LYS A 142 -18.60 9.03 -0.64
N VAL A 143 -18.45 9.10 -1.97
CA VAL A 143 -17.18 9.42 -2.62
C VAL A 143 -17.28 10.73 -3.41
N ALA A 144 -16.48 11.72 -3.03
CA ALA A 144 -16.38 12.99 -3.73
C ALA A 144 -15.39 12.95 -4.91
N GLY A 145 -14.36 12.10 -4.84
CA GLY A 145 -13.39 11.94 -5.92
C GLY A 145 -12.28 10.94 -5.60
N LEU A 146 -11.49 10.59 -6.64
CA LEU A 146 -10.41 9.60 -6.56
C LEU A 146 -9.08 10.18 -7.00
N VAL A 147 -8.00 9.82 -6.29
CA VAL A 147 -6.61 9.92 -6.77
C VAL A 147 -6.09 8.50 -6.95
N LEU A 148 -5.75 8.13 -8.19
CA LEU A 148 -5.29 6.79 -8.57
C LEU A 148 -3.81 6.86 -8.95
N THR A 149 -2.93 6.41 -8.06
CA THR A 149 -1.47 6.48 -8.26
C THR A 149 -0.94 5.19 -8.81
N ASP A 150 -0.32 5.27 -9.98
CA ASP A 150 0.28 4.15 -10.73
C ASP A 150 -0.57 2.88 -10.61
N GLY A 151 -1.87 3.08 -10.90
CA GLY A 151 -2.94 2.16 -10.57
C GLY A 151 -2.94 0.91 -11.43
N LEU A 152 -3.46 -0.16 -10.85
CA LEU A 152 -3.74 -1.39 -11.57
C LEU A 152 -5.07 -1.27 -12.33
N HIS A 153 -5.16 -1.96 -13.47
CA HIS A 153 -6.40 -2.19 -14.18
C HIS A 153 -6.56 -3.70 -14.44
N GLU A 154 -7.78 -4.21 -14.29
CA GLU A 154 -8.10 -5.63 -14.39
C GLU A 154 -7.78 -6.22 -15.75
N ASN A 155 -7.98 -5.46 -16.84
CA ASN A 155 -7.65 -5.90 -18.20
C ASN A 155 -6.17 -6.31 -18.32
N GLY A 156 -5.25 -5.55 -17.70
CA GLY A 156 -3.84 -5.89 -17.68
C GLY A 156 -3.55 -7.10 -16.80
N MET A 157 -4.12 -7.13 -15.59
CA MET A 157 -3.83 -8.19 -14.61
C MET A 157 -4.42 -9.54 -15.00
N LEU A 158 -5.60 -9.57 -15.66
CA LEU A 158 -6.23 -10.82 -16.11
C LEU A 158 -5.64 -11.37 -17.41
N ARG A 159 -4.97 -10.50 -18.21
CA ARG A 159 -4.29 -10.86 -19.46
C ARG A 159 -2.79 -11.04 -19.32
N MET A 160 -2.28 -11.25 -18.09
CA MET A 160 -0.85 -11.46 -17.86
C MET A 160 -0.30 -12.62 -18.70
N THR A 161 0.82 -12.36 -19.35
CA THR A 161 1.59 -13.38 -20.07
C THR A 161 2.12 -14.45 -19.09
N LEU A 162 2.49 -15.62 -19.60
CA LEU A 162 3.10 -16.67 -18.78
C LEU A 162 4.32 -16.15 -17.99
N TRP A 163 5.16 -15.33 -18.63
CA TRP A 163 6.31 -14.71 -17.97
C TRP A 163 5.93 -13.87 -16.77
N LEU A 164 4.91 -13.02 -16.89
CA LEU A 164 4.43 -12.19 -15.78
C LEU A 164 3.82 -13.03 -14.64
N ARG A 165 3.19 -14.15 -14.97
CA ARG A 165 2.70 -15.12 -13.98
C ARG A 165 3.86 -15.80 -13.23
N ILE A 166 4.92 -16.18 -13.93
CA ILE A 166 6.14 -16.72 -13.31
C ILE A 166 6.78 -15.65 -12.40
N LEU A 167 6.88 -14.42 -12.86
CA LEU A 167 7.39 -13.31 -12.07
C LEU A 167 6.54 -13.08 -10.81
N LYS A 168 5.22 -13.15 -10.91
CA LYS A 168 4.30 -13.09 -9.75
C LYS A 168 4.62 -14.20 -8.73
N LEU A 169 4.81 -15.45 -9.19
CA LEU A 169 5.16 -16.58 -8.31
C LEU A 169 6.53 -16.37 -7.67
N PHE A 170 7.49 -15.81 -8.38
CA PHE A 170 8.80 -15.45 -7.84
C PHE A 170 8.66 -14.41 -6.71
N PHE A 171 7.85 -13.37 -6.87
CA PHE A 171 7.57 -12.42 -5.80
C PHE A 171 6.90 -13.07 -4.59
N ILE A 172 5.90 -13.93 -4.81
CA ILE A 172 5.24 -14.66 -3.72
C ILE A 172 6.25 -15.52 -2.96
N SER A 173 7.14 -16.23 -3.65
CA SER A 173 8.20 -17.02 -2.98
C SER A 173 9.15 -16.13 -2.17
N GLY A 174 9.50 -14.96 -2.68
CA GLY A 174 10.27 -13.95 -1.96
C GLY A 174 9.58 -13.48 -0.67
N PHE A 175 8.27 -13.23 -0.72
CA PHE A 175 7.51 -12.86 0.47
C PHE A 175 7.46 -14.00 1.50
N VAL A 176 7.30 -15.26 1.05
CA VAL A 176 7.37 -16.44 1.94
C VAL A 176 8.75 -16.54 2.60
N MET A 177 9.83 -16.32 1.86
CA MET A 177 11.17 -16.26 2.46
C MET A 177 11.32 -15.12 3.46
N CYS A 178 10.69 -13.97 3.20
CA CYS A 178 10.66 -12.85 4.16
C CYS A 178 9.82 -13.17 5.41
N VAL A 179 8.80 -14.05 5.34
CA VAL A 179 8.11 -14.56 6.55
C VAL A 179 9.10 -15.27 7.46
N LEU A 180 9.91 -16.18 6.91
CA LEU A 180 10.95 -16.88 7.67
C LEU A 180 12.01 -15.90 8.20
N GLY A 181 12.52 -15.03 7.34
CA GLY A 181 13.54 -14.04 7.70
C GLY A 181 13.06 -13.05 8.78
N SER A 182 11.78 -12.67 8.77
CA SER A 182 11.22 -11.81 9.82
C SER A 182 11.00 -12.58 11.12
N GLY A 183 10.51 -13.82 11.06
CA GLY A 183 10.36 -14.68 12.25
C GLY A 183 11.68 -15.00 12.95
N LEU A 184 12.74 -15.21 12.18
CA LEU A 184 14.11 -15.43 12.68
C LEU A 184 14.84 -14.14 13.11
N GLY A 185 14.21 -12.97 12.96
CA GLY A 185 14.79 -11.68 13.32
C GLY A 185 15.78 -11.10 12.30
N ILE A 186 16.01 -11.77 11.16
CA ILE A 186 16.96 -11.35 10.13
C ILE A 186 16.55 -9.99 9.54
N ILE A 187 15.26 -9.78 9.22
CA ILE A 187 14.76 -8.49 8.71
C ILE A 187 15.01 -7.36 9.73
N ARG A 188 14.87 -7.65 11.03
CA ARG A 188 15.15 -6.68 12.09
C ARG A 188 16.64 -6.34 12.19
N LEU A 189 17.51 -7.33 12.02
CA LEU A 189 18.95 -7.11 11.94
C LEU A 189 19.32 -6.24 10.73
N LEU A 190 18.79 -6.56 9.55
CA LEU A 190 18.97 -5.74 8.33
C LEU A 190 18.49 -4.29 8.54
N LYS A 191 17.38 -4.08 9.27
CA LYS A 191 16.92 -2.73 9.65
C LYS A 191 17.97 -1.99 10.49
N ILE A 192 18.58 -2.66 11.47
CA ILE A 192 19.60 -2.06 12.35
C ILE A 192 20.85 -1.71 11.54
N CYS A 193 21.25 -2.54 10.59
CA CYS A 193 22.37 -2.29 9.69
C CYS A 193 22.09 -1.22 8.61
N GLY A 194 20.93 -0.54 8.63
CA GLY A 194 20.61 0.52 7.66
C GLY A 194 20.29 0.02 6.25
N MET A 195 20.00 -1.27 6.07
CA MET A 195 19.74 -1.87 4.76
C MET A 195 18.48 -1.30 4.09
N PHE A 196 17.49 -0.83 4.85
CA PHE A 196 16.29 -0.19 4.27
C PHE A 196 16.67 1.09 3.52
N GLU A 197 17.49 1.95 4.13
CA GLU A 197 17.99 3.21 3.55
C GLU A 197 19.04 2.98 2.47
N LEU A 198 19.73 1.85 2.49
CA LEU A 198 20.65 1.47 1.41
C LEU A 198 19.86 1.02 0.16
N LEU A 199 18.81 0.22 0.32
CA LEU A 199 17.98 -0.26 -0.77
C LEU A 199 17.04 0.81 -1.31
N LYS A 200 16.60 1.75 -0.46
CA LYS A 200 15.72 2.88 -0.78
C LYS A 200 16.27 4.16 -0.16
N PRO A 201 17.21 4.82 -0.83
CA PRO A 201 17.85 6.05 -0.30
C PRO A 201 16.86 7.18 -0.01
N GLU A 202 15.71 7.19 -0.69
CA GLU A 202 14.63 8.15 -0.51
C GLU A 202 14.04 8.12 0.92
N LEU A 203 14.20 7.01 1.65
CA LEU A 203 13.76 6.94 3.05
C LEU A 203 14.49 7.93 3.96
N LYS A 204 15.70 8.37 3.59
CA LYS A 204 16.51 9.30 4.40
C LYS A 204 15.87 10.70 4.52
N GLN A 205 14.95 11.07 3.62
CA GLN A 205 14.25 12.34 3.69
C GLN A 205 13.15 12.40 4.77
N TYR A 206 12.75 11.25 5.30
CA TYR A 206 11.65 11.16 6.27
C TYR A 206 12.15 11.11 7.71
N SER A 207 11.37 11.71 8.60
CA SER A 207 11.65 11.69 10.04
C SER A 207 11.50 10.28 10.63
N SER A 208 12.15 10.03 11.75
CA SER A 208 12.01 8.77 12.49
C SER A 208 10.57 8.47 12.88
N ALA A 209 9.74 9.49 13.13
CA ALA A 209 8.33 9.31 13.47
C ALA A 209 7.54 8.68 12.31
N VAL A 210 7.80 9.11 11.07
CA VAL A 210 7.20 8.57 9.84
C VAL A 210 7.74 7.16 9.53
N LEU A 211 9.05 6.93 9.72
CA LEU A 211 9.69 5.66 9.37
C LEU A 211 9.40 4.54 10.37
N LYS A 212 9.17 4.87 11.65
CA LYS A 212 8.98 3.89 12.73
C LYS A 212 7.82 2.91 12.45
N PRO A 213 6.58 3.35 12.12
CA PRO A 213 5.46 2.45 11.78
C PRO A 213 5.78 1.57 10.58
N VAL A 214 6.37 2.14 9.52
CA VAL A 214 6.74 1.42 8.30
C VAL A 214 7.74 0.30 8.61
N LYS A 215 8.90 0.64 9.19
CA LYS A 215 9.94 -0.34 9.52
C LYS A 215 9.49 -1.38 10.54
N ARG A 216 8.61 -1.00 11.50
CA ARG A 216 8.00 -1.94 12.44
C ARG A 216 7.21 -3.01 11.69
N SER A 217 6.35 -2.61 10.75
CA SER A 217 5.51 -3.53 9.99
C SER A 217 6.33 -4.55 9.21
N PHE A 218 7.34 -4.09 8.46
CA PHE A 218 8.24 -4.97 7.69
C PHE A 218 9.02 -5.98 8.55
N CYS A 219 9.27 -5.68 9.82
CA CYS A 219 9.89 -6.61 10.74
C CYS A 219 8.97 -7.72 11.26
N ARG A 220 7.67 -7.70 10.94
CA ARG A 220 6.68 -8.67 11.45
C ARG A 220 6.33 -9.71 10.41
N PRO A 221 6.33 -11.02 10.75
CA PRO A 221 5.91 -12.09 9.82
C PRO A 221 4.53 -11.87 9.21
N LYS A 222 3.56 -11.35 10.01
CA LYS A 222 2.20 -11.09 9.54
C LYS A 222 2.14 -10.17 8.32
N HIS A 223 3.05 -9.18 8.22
CA HIS A 223 3.16 -8.28 7.08
C HIS A 223 3.40 -9.05 5.78
N TRP A 224 4.39 -9.93 5.76
CA TRP A 224 4.79 -10.69 4.59
C TRP A 224 3.76 -11.78 4.21
N ILE A 225 3.12 -12.40 5.23
CA ILE A 225 2.02 -13.34 5.01
C ILE A 225 0.87 -12.63 4.27
N THR A 226 0.47 -11.45 4.76
CA THR A 226 -0.62 -10.67 4.15
C THR A 226 -0.25 -10.20 2.76
N MET A 227 0.98 -9.76 2.55
CA MET A 227 1.47 -9.34 1.24
C MET A 227 1.43 -10.49 0.23
N ALA A 228 1.81 -11.71 0.64
CA ALA A 228 1.68 -12.90 -0.19
C ALA A 228 0.21 -13.24 -0.49
N GLN A 229 -0.69 -13.12 0.50
CA GLN A 229 -2.13 -13.35 0.33
C GLN A 229 -2.78 -12.33 -0.62
N GLU A 230 -2.47 -11.05 -0.50
CA GLU A 230 -2.95 -10.01 -1.42
C GLU A 230 -2.43 -10.25 -2.84
N MET A 231 -1.14 -10.56 -3.01
CA MET A 231 -0.55 -10.89 -4.31
C MET A 231 -1.21 -12.14 -4.93
N TRP A 232 -1.49 -13.15 -4.12
CA TRP A 232 -2.21 -14.35 -4.57
C TRP A 232 -3.62 -14.01 -5.04
N SER A 233 -4.32 -13.12 -4.30
CA SER A 233 -5.70 -12.73 -4.54
C SER A 233 -5.89 -11.67 -5.65
N LEU A 234 -4.81 -11.16 -6.26
CA LEU A 234 -4.89 -10.09 -7.27
C LEU A 234 -5.82 -10.41 -8.45
N GLU A 235 -5.80 -11.65 -8.97
CA GLU A 235 -6.67 -12.05 -10.07
C GLU A 235 -8.14 -12.11 -9.65
N THR A 236 -8.43 -12.60 -8.43
CA THR A 236 -9.79 -12.59 -7.86
C THR A 236 -10.27 -11.17 -7.67
N SER A 237 -9.43 -10.29 -7.13
CA SER A 237 -9.70 -8.86 -6.99
C SER A 237 -9.96 -8.21 -8.36
N GLY A 238 -9.14 -8.51 -9.37
CA GLY A 238 -9.37 -8.02 -10.73
C GLY A 238 -10.71 -8.46 -11.32
N ARG A 239 -11.13 -9.72 -11.09
CA ARG A 239 -12.46 -10.19 -11.55
C ARG A 239 -13.61 -9.45 -10.87
N GLN A 240 -13.45 -9.04 -9.61
CA GLN A 240 -14.46 -8.25 -8.88
C GLN A 240 -14.69 -6.86 -9.47
N LEU A 241 -13.69 -6.34 -10.23
CA LEU A 241 -13.79 -5.04 -10.89
C LEU A 241 -14.25 -5.12 -12.35
N GLN A 242 -14.35 -6.30 -12.96
CA GLN A 242 -14.68 -6.45 -14.39
C GLN A 242 -16.02 -5.84 -14.80
N ALA A 243 -16.96 -5.72 -13.88
CA ALA A 243 -18.26 -5.08 -14.12
C ALA A 243 -18.20 -3.54 -14.06
N ILE A 244 -17.08 -2.96 -13.61
CA ILE A 244 -16.92 -1.52 -13.41
C ILE A 244 -16.35 -0.88 -14.67
N ASN A 245 -17.21 -0.58 -15.63
CA ASN A 245 -16.80 0.04 -16.90
C ASN A 245 -16.73 1.56 -16.81
N SER A 246 -17.44 2.18 -15.86
CA SER A 246 -17.49 3.63 -15.69
C SER A 246 -17.84 3.99 -14.25
N LEU A 247 -17.31 5.12 -13.79
CA LEU A 247 -17.68 5.82 -12.55
C LEU A 247 -18.40 7.15 -12.86
N GLY A 248 -18.99 7.26 -14.05
CA GLY A 248 -19.77 8.41 -14.48
C GLY A 248 -18.92 9.69 -14.64
N SER A 249 -19.32 10.74 -13.94
CA SER A 249 -18.61 12.04 -13.90
C SER A 249 -17.79 12.25 -12.63
N LEU A 250 -17.55 11.20 -11.83
CA LEU A 250 -16.76 11.30 -10.60
C LEU A 250 -15.38 11.93 -10.91
N PRO A 251 -14.97 12.99 -10.22
CA PRO A 251 -13.65 13.60 -10.41
C PRO A 251 -12.52 12.60 -10.11
N ILE A 252 -11.64 12.37 -11.08
CA ILE A 252 -10.50 11.45 -10.93
C ILE A 252 -9.21 12.17 -11.35
N VAL A 253 -8.18 12.03 -10.51
CA VAL A 253 -6.80 12.39 -10.86
C VAL A 253 -5.97 11.10 -10.91
N SER A 254 -5.58 10.69 -12.11
CA SER A 254 -4.69 9.55 -12.33
C SER A 254 -3.24 10.03 -12.32
N ILE A 255 -2.37 9.41 -11.54
CA ILE A 255 -0.92 9.71 -11.55
C ILE A 255 -0.20 8.53 -12.19
N LYS A 256 0.60 8.84 -13.22
CA LYS A 256 1.40 7.85 -13.94
C LYS A 256 2.87 8.03 -13.64
N ALA A 257 3.52 7.01 -13.07
CA ALA A 257 4.96 6.97 -12.91
C ALA A 257 5.68 6.80 -14.26
N ASN A 258 6.93 7.18 -14.32
CA ASN A 258 7.72 7.09 -15.56
C ASN A 258 8.03 5.63 -15.94
N SER A 259 8.36 4.78 -14.95
CA SER A 259 8.71 3.37 -15.16
C SER A 259 8.31 2.53 -13.94
N PHE A 260 8.32 1.20 -14.07
CA PHE A 260 8.04 0.33 -12.93
C PHE A 260 9.13 0.45 -11.85
N PHE A 261 10.41 0.49 -12.25
CA PHE A 261 11.52 0.80 -11.35
C PHE A 261 12.22 2.07 -11.80
N LYS A 262 12.73 2.87 -10.86
CA LYS A 262 13.63 3.98 -11.20
C LYS A 262 14.80 3.46 -12.03
N PRO A 263 15.17 4.15 -13.11
CA PRO A 263 16.35 3.79 -13.88
C PRO A 263 17.59 3.75 -12.99
N SER A 264 18.26 2.61 -12.94
CA SER A 264 19.52 2.40 -12.24
C SER A 264 20.41 1.46 -13.06
N LEU A 265 21.68 1.34 -12.70
CA LEU A 265 22.58 0.41 -13.39
C LEU A 265 22.04 -1.02 -13.36
N TRP A 266 21.43 -1.43 -12.26
CA TRP A 266 20.87 -2.77 -12.06
C TRP A 266 19.56 -2.99 -12.83
N THR A 267 18.69 -1.97 -12.87
CA THR A 267 17.39 -2.07 -13.57
C THR A 267 17.54 -2.10 -15.10
N ARG A 268 18.67 -1.63 -15.66
CA ARG A 268 18.96 -1.72 -17.10
C ARG A 268 19.12 -3.16 -17.59
N LEU A 269 19.46 -4.09 -16.70
CA LEU A 269 19.61 -5.52 -17.01
C LEU A 269 18.29 -6.29 -16.96
N ILE A 270 17.23 -5.70 -16.43
CA ILE A 270 15.92 -6.33 -16.32
C ILE A 270 15.07 -5.95 -17.54
N PRO A 271 14.49 -6.93 -18.27
CA PRO A 271 13.67 -6.65 -19.45
C PRO A 271 12.29 -6.10 -19.05
N LEU A 272 12.24 -4.84 -18.62
CA LEU A 272 11.01 -4.17 -18.14
C LEU A 272 10.06 -3.74 -19.27
N GLY A 273 10.45 -3.87 -20.52
CA GLY A 273 9.67 -3.37 -21.67
C GLY A 273 8.22 -3.90 -21.72
N ALA A 274 8.03 -5.21 -21.42
CA ALA A 274 6.70 -5.79 -21.39
C ALA A 274 5.87 -5.29 -20.19
N ALA A 275 6.48 -5.16 -19.02
CA ALA A 275 5.82 -4.66 -17.82
C ALA A 275 5.42 -3.18 -17.99
N ASN A 276 6.29 -2.36 -18.59
CA ASN A 276 5.99 -0.96 -18.85
C ASN A 276 4.87 -0.80 -19.89
N ARG A 277 4.86 -1.58 -20.98
CA ARG A 277 3.76 -1.57 -21.96
C ARG A 277 2.43 -1.94 -21.32
N LEU A 278 2.41 -3.04 -20.55
CA LEU A 278 1.19 -3.45 -19.84
C LEU A 278 0.70 -2.35 -18.89
N ARG A 279 1.59 -1.67 -18.20
CA ARG A 279 1.25 -0.55 -17.34
C ARG A 279 0.69 0.63 -18.15
N ASP A 280 1.28 0.95 -19.31
CA ASP A 280 0.78 2.01 -20.18
C ASP A 280 -0.65 1.71 -20.66
N GLU A 281 -0.94 0.46 -21.03
CA GLU A 281 -2.28 -0.01 -21.36
C GLU A 281 -3.24 0.15 -20.18
N MET A 282 -2.84 -0.28 -18.98
CA MET A 282 -3.66 -0.10 -17.77
C MET A 282 -3.99 1.37 -17.50
N HIS A 283 -3.03 2.27 -17.66
CA HIS A 283 -3.25 3.71 -17.50
C HIS A 283 -4.22 4.29 -18.53
N GLN A 284 -4.20 3.81 -19.79
CA GLN A 284 -5.18 4.22 -20.79
C GLN A 284 -6.60 3.80 -20.40
N GLU A 285 -6.78 2.60 -19.83
CA GLU A 285 -8.08 2.16 -19.34
C GLU A 285 -8.56 2.95 -18.13
N LEU A 286 -7.64 3.28 -17.19
CA LEU A 286 -7.98 4.11 -16.03
C LEU A 286 -8.51 5.50 -16.41
N LEU A 287 -8.03 6.08 -17.51
CA LEU A 287 -8.53 7.39 -18.00
C LEU A 287 -9.96 7.33 -18.53
N LYS A 288 -10.44 6.16 -18.93
CA LYS A 288 -11.81 5.96 -19.44
C LYS A 288 -12.85 5.79 -18.34
N LEU A 289 -12.42 5.63 -17.08
CA LEU A 289 -13.33 5.36 -15.95
C LEU A 289 -14.28 6.51 -15.64
N SER A 290 -13.93 7.75 -16.00
CA SER A 290 -14.77 8.91 -15.76
C SER A 290 -14.63 9.93 -16.88
N THR A 291 -15.74 10.63 -17.17
CA THR A 291 -15.73 11.77 -18.09
C THR A 291 -14.99 12.99 -17.52
N ASN A 292 -14.69 12.99 -16.20
CA ASN A 292 -13.94 14.01 -15.49
C ASN A 292 -12.62 13.46 -14.93
N CYS A 293 -11.83 12.80 -15.77
CA CYS A 293 -10.53 12.23 -15.43
C CYS A 293 -9.39 13.03 -16.05
N ILE A 294 -8.37 13.37 -15.24
CA ILE A 294 -7.11 13.97 -15.71
C ILE A 294 -5.93 13.10 -15.31
N GLN A 295 -4.83 13.19 -16.08
CA GLN A 295 -3.59 12.48 -15.77
C GLN A 295 -2.46 13.44 -15.44
N LEU A 296 -1.74 13.15 -14.34
CA LEU A 296 -0.50 13.81 -13.94
C LEU A 296 0.68 12.87 -14.14
N PRO A 297 1.78 13.31 -14.77
CA PRO A 297 3.00 12.54 -14.84
C PRO A 297 3.83 12.68 -13.56
N ALA A 298 4.38 11.56 -13.06
CA ALA A 298 5.44 11.53 -12.05
C ALA A 298 6.76 11.11 -12.73
N GLN A 299 7.41 12.07 -13.40
CA GLN A 299 8.53 11.82 -14.31
C GLN A 299 9.79 11.30 -13.61
N ASN A 300 10.02 11.68 -12.35
CA ASN A 300 11.20 11.30 -11.58
C ASN A 300 10.91 10.12 -10.61
N SER A 301 9.80 9.40 -10.82
CA SER A 301 9.37 8.30 -9.96
C SER A 301 9.35 6.97 -10.70
N GLY A 302 9.66 5.91 -9.96
CA GLY A 302 9.20 4.57 -10.27
C GLY A 302 7.79 4.34 -9.70
N HIS A 303 7.37 3.08 -9.62
CA HIS A 303 6.07 2.66 -9.11
C HIS A 303 5.73 3.19 -7.70
N PHE A 304 6.76 3.52 -6.90
CA PHE A 304 6.59 4.01 -5.53
C PHE A 304 6.47 5.55 -5.47
N VAL A 305 5.51 6.13 -6.17
CA VAL A 305 5.32 7.60 -6.27
C VAL A 305 5.16 8.24 -4.89
N TRP A 306 4.48 7.59 -3.97
CA TRP A 306 4.28 8.08 -2.60
C TRP A 306 5.59 8.26 -1.81
N LEU A 307 6.62 7.54 -2.20
CA LEU A 307 7.96 7.64 -1.63
C LEU A 307 8.90 8.49 -2.49
N ASP A 308 8.83 8.30 -3.82
CA ASP A 308 9.77 8.88 -4.76
C ASP A 308 9.49 10.35 -5.09
N GLN A 309 8.19 10.71 -5.21
CA GLN A 309 7.69 12.07 -5.55
C GLN A 309 6.40 12.41 -4.78
N PRO A 310 6.43 12.50 -3.44
CA PRO A 310 5.24 12.78 -2.63
C PRO A 310 4.57 14.13 -2.97
N GLU A 311 5.30 15.09 -3.50
CA GLU A 311 4.78 16.40 -3.92
C GLU A 311 3.75 16.29 -5.06
N VAL A 312 3.88 15.29 -5.94
CA VAL A 312 2.89 15.04 -7.00
C VAL A 312 1.57 14.54 -6.41
N MET A 313 1.63 13.78 -5.33
CA MET A 313 0.46 13.32 -4.60
C MET A 313 -0.30 14.49 -3.96
N VAL A 314 0.43 15.37 -3.28
CA VAL A 314 -0.14 16.58 -2.66
C VAL A 314 -0.78 17.46 -3.73
N LYS A 315 -0.12 17.65 -4.88
CA LYS A 315 -0.67 18.38 -6.02
C LYS A 315 -1.96 17.75 -6.55
N ALA A 316 -2.00 16.43 -6.70
CA ALA A 316 -3.17 15.72 -7.18
C ALA A 316 -4.38 15.88 -6.25
N VAL A 317 -4.15 15.78 -4.94
CA VAL A 317 -5.20 15.99 -3.93
C VAL A 317 -5.70 17.44 -3.96
N LYS A 318 -4.82 18.43 -4.06
CA LYS A 318 -5.22 19.85 -4.19
C LYS A 318 -6.11 20.08 -5.41
N ILE A 319 -5.69 19.61 -6.60
CA ILE A 319 -6.48 19.72 -7.83
C ILE A 319 -7.86 19.07 -7.65
N LEU A 320 -7.92 17.93 -6.97
CA LEU A 320 -9.17 17.23 -6.75
C LEU A 320 -10.08 18.01 -5.79
N LEU A 321 -9.53 18.54 -4.70
CA LEU A 321 -10.28 19.38 -3.74
C LEU A 321 -10.83 20.66 -4.41
N GLU A 322 -10.04 21.31 -5.27
CA GLU A 322 -10.47 22.50 -6.04
C GLU A 322 -11.60 22.19 -7.06
N LYS A 323 -11.69 20.94 -7.54
CA LYS A 323 -12.76 20.50 -8.45
C LYS A 323 -14.08 20.16 -7.75
N ILE A 324 -14.01 19.88 -6.46
CA ILE A 324 -15.16 19.43 -5.65
C ILE A 324 -15.80 20.57 -4.90
N GLY A 325 -15.00 21.56 -4.46
CA GLY A 325 -15.44 22.75 -3.73
C GLY A 325 -15.87 23.85 -4.63
#